data_d6cb39bcdacb693c9257ff807b7ef30f
#
_entry.id   d6cb39bcdacb693c9257ff807b7ef30f
#
_cell.length_a   1.000
_cell.length_b   1.000
_cell.length_c   1.000
_cell.angle_alpha   90.00
_cell.angle_beta   90.00
_cell.angle_gamma   90.00
#
_symmetry.space_group_name_H-M   'P 1'
#
loop_
_entity.id
_entity.type
_entity.pdbx_description
1 polymer ?
#
loop_
_entity_poly.entity_id
_entity_poly.type
_entity_poly.pdbx_seq_one_letter_code
_entity_poly.pdbx_strand_id
1 'polypeptide(L)'
;SDGMEDRDIIALGRDEREAVVQIFFVREGRIVGREHHYLHIAMEDESRELLESFVKQFYAGTPFIPQEIWLQEELSDTALLTDWLSAKRGARVKLVVPKKGQKEKLMELAARNADMILEKDRQRLQMDEIRSKGAVREIEALIGLRDVHRMEAYDISNISGTLSVGSMVVFEDGKPKKSDYRKFRIQTVVGPNDYASLREVLTRRFQRSLAAEDGNFVKLPDLILMDGGRGQVNIALEVLECFNLQIPVCGMVKDDRHRTRGVWFVGRELPISE
;
A
#
# COMPACT_ATOMS: atom_id res chain seq x y z
N SER A 1 41.64 -5.92 -4.42
CA SER A 1 40.69 -6.74 -3.68
C SER A 1 39.34 -6.06 -3.41
N ASP A 2 39.02 -4.97 -4.11
CA ASP A 2 37.77 -4.22 -3.90
C ASP A 2 36.52 -5.00 -4.32
N GLY A 3 36.68 -6.11 -5.03
CA GLY A 3 35.58 -6.96 -5.44
C GLY A 3 35.09 -7.94 -4.38
N MET A 4 35.72 -7.99 -3.23
CA MET A 4 35.45 -8.98 -2.16
C MET A 4 34.57 -8.39 -1.03
N GLU A 5 34.16 -7.14 -1.17
CA GLU A 5 33.37 -6.50 -0.12
C GLU A 5 31.87 -6.85 -0.25
N ASP A 6 31.22 -6.93 0.91
CA ASP A 6 29.77 -7.14 1.00
C ASP A 6 29.05 -5.80 1.00
N ARG A 7 27.98 -5.72 0.23
CA ARG A 7 27.17 -4.52 0.16
C ARG A 7 25.72 -4.84 -0.18
N ASP A 8 24.83 -3.99 0.26
CA ASP A 8 23.44 -4.00 -0.17
C ASP A 8 23.20 -2.73 -0.99
N ILE A 9 22.58 -2.88 -2.15
CA ILE A 9 22.26 -1.77 -3.05
C ILE A 9 20.75 -1.55 -2.97
N ILE A 10 20.36 -0.39 -2.50
CA ILE A 10 18.95 -0.05 -2.22
C ILE A 10 18.51 1.12 -3.09
N ALA A 11 17.51 0.90 -3.91
CA ALA A 11 16.97 1.93 -4.78
C ALA A 11 15.44 2.01 -4.65
N LEU A 12 14.92 3.22 -4.72
CA LEU A 12 13.50 3.54 -4.66
C LEU A 12 13.00 3.97 -6.03
N GLY A 13 11.92 3.35 -6.49
CA GLY A 13 11.10 3.85 -7.59
C GLY A 13 9.76 4.29 -7.01
N ARG A 14 9.21 5.40 -7.50
CA ARG A 14 7.93 5.88 -6.99
C ARG A 14 7.12 6.61 -8.05
N ASP A 15 5.81 6.59 -7.86
CA ASP A 15 4.89 7.56 -8.44
C ASP A 15 4.24 8.38 -7.31
N GLU A 16 3.13 9.03 -7.57
CA GLU A 16 2.44 9.86 -6.58
C GLU A 16 1.81 9.06 -5.44
N ARG A 17 1.55 7.77 -5.64
CA ARG A 17 0.75 6.94 -4.72
C ARG A 17 1.48 5.76 -4.15
N GLU A 18 2.43 5.22 -4.90
CA GLU A 18 3.12 4.00 -4.54
C GLU A 18 4.62 4.11 -4.74
N ALA A 19 5.34 3.34 -3.98
CA ALA A 19 6.79 3.22 -4.12
C ALA A 19 7.19 1.75 -4.01
N VAL A 20 8.28 1.42 -4.70
CA VAL A 20 8.92 0.12 -4.62
C VAL A 20 10.38 0.34 -4.25
N VAL A 21 10.85 -0.41 -3.28
CA VAL A 21 12.28 -0.47 -2.94
C VAL A 21 12.84 -1.76 -3.50
N GLN A 22 13.87 -1.65 -4.33
CA GLN A 22 14.64 -2.78 -4.84
C GLN A 22 15.93 -2.89 -4.06
N ILE A 23 16.25 -4.09 -3.57
CA ILE A 23 17.53 -4.39 -2.92
C ILE A 23 18.26 -5.42 -3.74
N PHE A 24 19.54 -5.18 -4.01
CA PHE A 24 20.48 -6.19 -4.48
C PHE A 24 21.45 -6.53 -3.35
N PHE A 25 21.59 -7.82 -3.06
CA PHE A 25 22.53 -8.31 -2.07
C PHE A 25 23.82 -8.73 -2.78
N VAL A 26 24.92 -8.04 -2.49
CA VAL A 26 26.23 -8.33 -3.06
C VAL A 26 27.09 -8.93 -1.94
N ARG A 27 27.61 -10.13 -2.18
CA ARG A 27 28.50 -10.83 -1.25
C ARG A 27 29.72 -11.29 -2.01
N GLU A 28 30.90 -10.95 -1.46
CA GLU A 28 32.17 -11.23 -2.11
C GLU A 28 32.25 -10.72 -3.55
N GLY A 29 31.64 -9.52 -3.78
CA GLY A 29 31.63 -8.87 -5.08
C GLY A 29 30.60 -9.40 -6.08
N ARG A 30 29.75 -10.35 -5.69
CA ARG A 30 28.74 -10.96 -6.56
C ARG A 30 27.32 -10.71 -6.06
N ILE A 31 26.40 -10.49 -6.98
CA ILE A 31 24.98 -10.39 -6.64
C ILE A 31 24.48 -11.81 -6.31
N VAL A 32 24.15 -12.05 -5.06
CA VAL A 32 23.68 -13.36 -4.57
C VAL A 32 22.19 -13.42 -4.41
N GLY A 33 21.48 -12.29 -4.45
CA GLY A 33 20.05 -12.25 -4.33
C GLY A 33 19.49 -10.86 -4.55
N ARG A 34 18.17 -10.80 -4.63
CA ARG A 34 17.44 -9.55 -4.75
C ARG A 34 16.08 -9.69 -4.09
N GLU A 35 15.58 -8.60 -3.55
CA GLU A 35 14.25 -8.49 -3.00
C GLU A 35 13.64 -7.16 -3.42
N HIS A 36 12.33 -7.09 -3.46
CA HIS A 36 11.64 -5.82 -3.60
C HIS A 36 10.54 -5.72 -2.55
N HIS A 37 10.28 -4.49 -2.13
CA HIS A 37 9.30 -4.18 -1.10
C HIS A 37 8.42 -3.03 -1.57
N TYR A 38 7.11 -3.19 -1.39
CA TYR A 38 6.16 -2.15 -1.71
C TYR A 38 5.99 -1.22 -0.52
N LEU A 39 5.99 0.08 -0.77
CA LEU A 39 5.72 1.08 0.24
C LEU A 39 4.46 1.83 -0.13
N HIS A 40 3.56 1.97 0.82
CA HIS A 40 2.41 2.86 0.67
C HIS A 40 2.83 4.26 1.09
N ILE A 41 2.64 5.21 0.20
CA ILE A 41 3.11 6.58 0.37
C ILE A 41 1.99 7.58 0.18
N ALA A 42 2.13 8.75 0.80
CA ALA A 42 1.35 9.93 0.53
C ALA A 42 2.12 10.83 -0.46
N MET A 43 1.42 11.70 -1.19
CA MET A 43 2.04 12.60 -2.17
C MET A 43 3.13 13.49 -1.54
N GLU A 44 2.91 13.92 -0.30
CA GLU A 44 3.82 14.78 0.45
C GLU A 44 5.04 14.06 1.03
N ASP A 45 5.08 12.72 0.98
CA ASP A 45 6.23 11.96 1.46
C ASP A 45 7.44 12.17 0.55
N GLU A 46 8.55 12.58 1.13
CA GLU A 46 9.81 12.76 0.39
C GLU A 46 10.54 11.43 0.22
N SER A 47 11.18 11.25 -0.93
CA SER A 47 11.93 10.01 -1.23
C SER A 47 13.02 9.72 -0.21
N ARG A 48 13.71 10.75 0.28
CA ARG A 48 14.74 10.63 1.31
C ARG A 48 14.18 10.06 2.61
N GLU A 49 13.03 10.55 3.04
CA GLU A 49 12.35 10.07 4.26
C GLU A 49 11.88 8.64 4.11
N LEU A 50 11.38 8.29 2.93
CA LEU A 50 10.95 6.91 2.63
C LEU A 50 12.12 5.95 2.67
N LEU A 51 13.25 6.30 2.07
CA LEU A 51 14.47 5.50 2.10
C LEU A 51 15.00 5.34 3.53
N GLU A 52 15.03 6.40 4.30
CA GLU A 52 15.49 6.37 5.69
C GLU A 52 14.63 5.47 6.55
N SER A 53 13.31 5.59 6.46
CA SER A 53 12.37 4.73 7.16
C SER A 53 12.53 3.27 6.76
N PHE A 54 12.71 3.01 5.46
CA PHE A 54 12.92 1.67 4.96
C PHE A 54 14.21 1.05 5.52
N VAL A 55 15.31 1.76 5.47
CA VAL A 55 16.61 1.31 5.98
C VAL A 55 16.51 0.95 7.47
N LYS A 56 15.87 1.80 8.26
CA LYS A 56 15.66 1.54 9.69
C LYS A 56 14.87 0.25 9.93
N GLN A 57 13.76 0.10 9.25
CA GLN A 57 12.89 -1.08 9.42
C GLN A 57 13.54 -2.36 8.91
N PHE A 58 14.15 -2.28 7.75
CA PHE A 58 14.77 -3.45 7.12
C PHE A 58 15.90 -4.02 7.98
N TYR A 59 16.83 -3.17 8.41
CA TYR A 59 17.98 -3.62 9.19
C TYR A 59 17.66 -3.88 10.66
N ALA A 60 16.57 -3.36 11.17
CA ALA A 60 16.07 -3.76 12.50
C ALA A 60 15.65 -5.23 12.52
N GLY A 61 15.10 -5.74 11.42
CA GLY A 61 14.65 -7.12 11.31
C GLY A 61 15.61 -8.09 10.63
N THR A 62 16.77 -7.62 10.18
CA THR A 62 17.72 -8.41 9.42
C THR A 62 18.91 -8.80 10.28
N PRO A 63 19.25 -10.10 10.37
CA PRO A 63 20.37 -10.55 11.22
C PRO A 63 21.76 -10.21 10.68
N PHE A 64 21.88 -9.98 9.37
CA PHE A 64 23.16 -9.69 8.73
C PHE A 64 23.17 -8.26 8.18
N ILE A 65 24.20 -7.50 8.52
CA ILE A 65 24.41 -6.13 8.03
C ILE A 65 25.75 -6.10 7.28
N PRO A 66 25.76 -5.67 5.99
CA PRO A 66 27.00 -5.64 5.21
C PRO A 66 27.89 -4.47 5.61
N GLN A 67 29.10 -4.45 5.09
CA GLN A 67 30.08 -3.36 5.32
C GLN A 67 29.60 -2.04 4.72
N GLU A 68 28.94 -2.10 3.57
CA GLU A 68 28.44 -0.91 2.88
C GLU A 68 26.96 -1.07 2.49
N ILE A 69 26.25 0.02 2.58
CA ILE A 69 24.88 0.14 2.08
C ILE A 69 24.89 1.30 1.07
N TRP A 70 24.54 0.98 -0.17
CA TRP A 70 24.52 1.97 -1.24
C TRP A 70 23.11 2.49 -1.43
N LEU A 71 23.00 3.82 -1.48
CA LEU A 71 21.73 4.55 -1.59
C LEU A 71 21.80 5.54 -2.75
N GLN A 72 20.62 5.94 -3.25
CA GLN A 72 20.51 6.92 -4.35
C GLN A 72 20.83 8.33 -3.90
N GLU A 73 20.58 8.65 -2.62
CA GLU A 73 20.79 9.99 -2.06
C GLU A 73 21.16 9.90 -0.59
N GLU A 74 21.74 10.98 -0.09
CA GLU A 74 22.10 11.07 1.31
C GLU A 74 20.84 11.20 2.19
N LEU A 75 20.87 10.52 3.33
CA LEU A 75 19.77 10.54 4.31
C LEU A 75 19.97 11.72 5.29
N SER A 76 18.88 12.10 5.95
CA SER A 76 18.90 13.27 6.86
C SER A 76 19.82 13.07 8.06
N ASP A 77 19.80 11.87 8.66
CA ASP A 77 20.56 11.54 9.86
C ASP A 77 21.60 10.44 9.58
N THR A 78 22.45 10.66 8.58
CA THR A 78 23.44 9.67 8.14
C THR A 78 24.35 9.24 9.28
N ALA A 79 24.85 10.17 10.09
CA ALA A 79 25.78 9.85 11.20
C ALA A 79 25.11 8.96 12.26
N LEU A 80 23.91 9.31 12.69
CA LEU A 80 23.16 8.55 13.68
C LEU A 80 22.83 7.15 13.19
N LEU A 81 22.39 7.06 11.93
CA LEU A 81 22.03 5.79 11.30
C LEU A 81 23.26 4.90 11.12
N THR A 82 24.38 5.46 10.70
CA THR A 82 25.67 4.76 10.57
C THR A 82 26.13 4.22 11.92
N ASP A 83 26.04 5.01 12.99
CA ASP A 83 26.41 4.56 14.34
C ASP A 83 25.53 3.40 14.82
N TRP A 84 24.23 3.50 14.59
CA TRP A 84 23.30 2.43 14.95
C TRP A 84 23.59 1.14 14.19
N LEU A 85 23.79 1.22 12.88
CA LEU A 85 24.09 0.06 12.05
C LEU A 85 25.45 -0.56 12.41
N SER A 86 26.46 0.26 12.68
CA SER A 86 27.79 -0.19 13.07
C SER A 86 27.79 -0.89 14.43
N ALA A 87 27.03 -0.34 15.40
CA ALA A 87 26.85 -0.96 16.70
C ALA A 87 26.14 -2.32 16.58
N LYS A 88 25.10 -2.37 15.76
CA LYS A 88 24.33 -3.60 15.53
C LYS A 88 25.17 -4.68 14.83
N ARG A 89 26.00 -4.28 13.88
CA ARG A 89 26.90 -5.19 13.16
C ARG A 89 28.08 -5.65 14.03
N GLY A 90 28.53 -4.83 14.96
CA GLY A 90 29.77 -5.03 15.70
C GLY A 90 31.02 -4.67 14.91
N ALA A 91 30.88 -3.94 13.82
CA ALA A 91 31.93 -3.44 12.96
C ALA A 91 31.42 -2.28 12.13
N ARG A 92 32.32 -1.47 11.56
CA ARG A 92 31.97 -0.26 10.82
C ARG A 92 31.09 -0.56 9.61
N VAL A 93 30.02 0.21 9.48
CA VAL A 93 29.12 0.25 8.32
C VAL A 93 29.21 1.61 7.68
N LYS A 94 29.31 1.67 6.35
CA LYS A 94 29.29 2.90 5.58
C LYS A 94 28.02 3.00 4.75
N LEU A 95 27.39 4.16 4.77
CA LEU A 95 26.34 4.52 3.83
C LEU A 95 27.01 5.26 2.66
N VAL A 96 26.85 4.75 1.45
CA VAL A 96 27.53 5.25 0.26
C VAL A 96 26.50 5.70 -0.77
N VAL A 97 26.70 6.90 -1.33
CA VAL A 97 25.92 7.40 -2.46
C VAL A 97 26.84 7.42 -3.68
N PRO A 98 26.77 6.41 -4.56
CA PRO A 98 27.62 6.37 -5.74
C PRO A 98 27.30 7.51 -6.72
N LYS A 99 28.32 8.22 -7.16
CA LYS A 99 28.17 9.40 -8.04
C LYS A 99 28.85 9.26 -9.40
N LYS A 100 29.64 8.23 -9.60
CA LYS A 100 30.35 8.01 -10.87
C LYS A 100 30.86 6.58 -11.01
N GLY A 101 31.15 6.20 -12.26
CA GLY A 101 31.76 4.93 -12.59
C GLY A 101 30.79 3.75 -12.53
N GLN A 102 31.35 2.56 -12.34
CA GLN A 102 30.56 1.33 -12.31
C GLN A 102 29.61 1.25 -11.11
N LYS A 103 30.00 1.86 -10.00
CA LYS A 103 29.16 1.91 -8.80
C LYS A 103 27.85 2.65 -9.08
N GLU A 104 27.95 3.80 -9.78
CA GLU A 104 26.76 4.56 -10.20
C GLU A 104 25.89 3.77 -11.17
N LYS A 105 26.50 3.01 -12.09
CA LYS A 105 25.76 2.16 -13.03
C LYS A 105 24.97 1.07 -12.34
N LEU A 106 25.52 0.45 -11.29
CA LEU A 106 24.80 -0.53 -10.49
C LEU A 106 23.63 0.10 -9.73
N MET A 107 23.82 1.32 -9.23
CA MET A 107 22.78 2.07 -8.57
C MET A 107 21.65 2.40 -9.53
N GLU A 108 21.98 2.84 -10.75
CA GLU A 108 21.02 3.11 -11.82
C GLU A 108 20.26 1.86 -12.24
N LEU A 109 20.93 0.72 -12.29
CA LEU A 109 20.29 -0.58 -12.58
C LEU A 109 19.24 -0.93 -11.54
N ALA A 110 19.59 -0.76 -10.25
CA ALA A 110 18.65 -0.99 -9.15
C ALA A 110 17.45 -0.05 -9.23
N ALA A 111 17.69 1.24 -9.53
CA ALA A 111 16.63 2.23 -9.69
C ALA A 111 15.70 1.88 -10.86
N ARG A 112 16.26 1.47 -12.00
CA ARG A 112 15.46 1.05 -13.15
C ARG A 112 14.64 -0.20 -12.84
N ASN A 113 15.19 -1.15 -12.11
CA ASN A 113 14.44 -2.34 -11.70
C ASN A 113 13.26 -1.97 -10.79
N ALA A 114 13.45 -1.04 -9.87
CA ALA A 114 12.37 -0.55 -9.03
C ALA A 114 11.24 0.08 -9.87
N ASP A 115 11.62 0.93 -10.83
CA ASP A 115 10.66 1.57 -11.74
C ASP A 115 9.93 0.54 -12.62
N MET A 116 10.62 -0.48 -13.09
CA MET A 116 10.02 -1.56 -13.89
C MET A 116 8.99 -2.37 -13.10
N ILE A 117 9.28 -2.67 -11.84
CA ILE A 117 8.34 -3.40 -10.96
C ILE A 117 7.10 -2.54 -10.73
N LEU A 118 7.29 -1.26 -10.45
CA LEU A 118 6.20 -0.31 -10.26
C LEU A 118 5.31 -0.21 -11.51
N GLU A 119 5.90 -0.16 -12.70
CA GLU A 119 5.17 -0.07 -13.97
C GLU A 119 4.38 -1.34 -14.27
N LYS A 120 4.95 -2.52 -14.02
CA LYS A 120 4.22 -3.79 -14.17
C LYS A 120 3.00 -3.85 -13.28
N ASP A 121 3.13 -3.40 -12.03
CA ASP A 121 2.02 -3.39 -11.08
C ASP A 121 0.95 -2.38 -11.49
N ARG A 122 1.38 -1.22 -12.02
CA ARG A 122 0.44 -0.23 -12.54
C ARG A 122 -0.38 -0.79 -13.70
N GLN A 123 0.25 -1.50 -14.63
CA GLN A 123 -0.43 -2.14 -15.75
C GLN A 123 -1.43 -3.20 -15.27
N ARG A 124 -1.03 -4.02 -14.30
CA ARG A 124 -1.91 -5.03 -13.70
C ARG A 124 -3.12 -4.39 -13.02
N LEU A 125 -2.90 -3.32 -12.25
CA LEU A 125 -3.99 -2.57 -11.61
C LEU A 125 -4.93 -1.94 -12.63
N GLN A 126 -4.41 -1.41 -13.73
CA GLN A 126 -5.25 -0.89 -14.82
C GLN A 126 -6.11 -1.97 -15.46
N MET A 127 -5.57 -3.17 -15.66
CA MET A 127 -6.35 -4.30 -16.19
C MET A 127 -7.43 -4.74 -15.20
N ASP A 128 -7.12 -4.76 -13.91
CA ASP A 128 -8.09 -5.08 -12.87
C ASP A 128 -9.20 -4.01 -12.80
N GLU A 129 -8.85 -2.74 -12.99
CA GLU A 129 -9.82 -1.65 -13.05
C GLU A 129 -10.77 -1.77 -14.26
N ILE A 130 -10.25 -2.17 -15.42
CA ILE A 130 -11.07 -2.42 -16.62
C ILE A 130 -12.06 -3.56 -16.36
N ARG A 131 -11.61 -4.63 -15.71
CA ARG A 131 -12.49 -5.73 -15.30
C ARG A 131 -13.53 -5.26 -14.28
N SER A 132 -13.16 -4.35 -13.39
CA SER A 132 -14.05 -3.81 -12.35
C SER A 132 -15.18 -2.94 -12.91
N LYS A 133 -15.02 -2.33 -14.09
CA LYS A 133 -16.13 -1.56 -14.72
C LYS A 133 -17.37 -2.40 -14.98
N GLY A 134 -17.20 -3.65 -15.37
CA GLY A 134 -18.30 -4.58 -15.51
C GLY A 134 -18.87 -5.01 -14.15
N ALA A 135 -18.01 -5.09 -13.14
CA ALA A 135 -18.39 -5.53 -11.80
C ALA A 135 -19.38 -4.59 -11.11
N VAL A 136 -19.25 -3.27 -11.29
CA VAL A 136 -20.18 -2.30 -10.68
C VAL A 136 -21.59 -2.53 -11.21
N ARG A 137 -21.76 -2.73 -12.52
CA ARG A 137 -23.06 -3.00 -13.13
C ARG A 137 -23.65 -4.33 -12.68
N GLU A 138 -22.82 -5.37 -12.56
CA GLU A 138 -23.23 -6.66 -12.05
C GLU A 138 -23.70 -6.57 -10.60
N ILE A 139 -22.98 -5.80 -9.78
CA ILE A 139 -23.37 -5.56 -8.39
C ILE A 139 -24.70 -4.81 -8.32
N GLU A 140 -24.86 -3.73 -9.08
CA GLU A 140 -26.13 -2.99 -9.16
C GLU A 140 -27.30 -3.91 -9.49
N ALA A 141 -27.14 -4.72 -10.53
CA ALA A 141 -28.17 -5.68 -10.95
C ALA A 141 -28.48 -6.71 -9.86
N LEU A 142 -27.43 -7.22 -9.21
CA LEU A 142 -27.54 -8.26 -8.21
C LEU A 142 -28.25 -7.80 -6.93
N ILE A 143 -27.97 -6.58 -6.48
CA ILE A 143 -28.54 -6.03 -5.24
C ILE A 143 -29.80 -5.18 -5.48
N GLY A 144 -30.20 -5.00 -6.75
CA GLY A 144 -31.41 -4.28 -7.10
C GLY A 144 -31.32 -2.77 -6.93
N LEU A 145 -30.10 -2.21 -6.89
CA LEU A 145 -29.91 -0.76 -6.86
C LEU A 145 -29.80 -0.21 -8.27
N ARG A 146 -30.28 1.02 -8.42
CA ARG A 146 -30.15 1.78 -9.66
C ARG A 146 -29.47 3.10 -9.35
N ASP A 147 -28.82 3.67 -10.37
CA ASP A 147 -28.23 5.01 -10.29
C ASP A 147 -27.13 5.11 -9.22
N VAL A 148 -26.30 4.07 -9.13
CA VAL A 148 -25.09 4.12 -8.32
C VAL A 148 -24.06 4.96 -9.08
N HIS A 149 -24.08 6.27 -8.84
CA HIS A 149 -23.14 7.19 -9.47
C HIS A 149 -21.77 7.15 -8.83
N ARG A 150 -21.73 7.03 -7.49
CA ARG A 150 -20.48 6.96 -6.75
C ARG A 150 -20.45 5.72 -5.87
N MET A 151 -19.46 4.89 -6.07
CA MET A 151 -19.18 3.74 -5.23
C MET A 151 -17.79 3.90 -4.59
N GLU A 152 -17.72 3.64 -3.30
CA GLU A 152 -16.44 3.60 -2.57
C GLU A 152 -16.19 2.18 -2.10
N ALA A 153 -15.01 1.66 -2.42
CA ALA A 153 -14.60 0.32 -2.01
C ALA A 153 -13.46 0.43 -1.01
N TYR A 154 -13.52 -0.36 0.04
CA TYR A 154 -12.56 -0.32 1.15
C TYR A 154 -11.91 -1.68 1.36
N ASP A 155 -10.62 -1.65 1.61
CA ASP A 155 -9.81 -2.82 1.89
C ASP A 155 -8.75 -2.48 2.94
N ILE A 156 -8.38 -3.48 3.75
CA ILE A 156 -7.29 -3.38 4.71
C ILE A 156 -6.18 -4.33 4.28
N SER A 157 -4.97 -3.81 4.19
CA SER A 157 -3.78 -4.62 3.95
C SER A 157 -2.80 -4.46 5.09
N ASN A 158 -2.12 -5.56 5.42
CA ASN A 158 -1.08 -5.59 6.43
C ASN A 158 0.28 -5.63 5.76
N ILE A 159 1.15 -4.69 6.15
CA ILE A 159 2.50 -4.60 5.61
C ILE A 159 3.47 -5.07 6.70
N SER A 160 4.27 -6.09 6.39
CA SER A 160 5.33 -6.60 7.27
C SER A 160 4.85 -6.95 8.69
N GLY A 161 3.58 -7.29 8.87
CA GLY A 161 3.00 -7.76 10.14
C GLY A 161 2.80 -6.70 11.23
N THR A 162 3.30 -5.48 11.03
CA THR A 162 3.26 -4.43 12.06
C THR A 162 2.47 -3.19 11.68
N LEU A 163 2.33 -2.93 10.38
CA LEU A 163 1.62 -1.76 9.87
C LEU A 163 0.41 -2.18 9.05
N SER A 164 -0.74 -1.63 9.38
CA SER A 164 -1.96 -1.80 8.59
C SER A 164 -2.27 -0.52 7.82
N VAL A 165 -2.71 -0.68 6.58
CA VAL A 165 -3.11 0.42 5.71
C VAL A 165 -4.50 0.14 5.17
N GLY A 166 -5.39 1.11 5.30
CA GLY A 166 -6.68 1.08 4.64
C GLY A 166 -6.60 1.75 3.28
N SER A 167 -7.25 1.16 2.30
CA SER A 167 -7.35 1.72 0.95
C SER A 167 -8.80 2.05 0.63
N MET A 168 -9.03 3.24 0.08
CA MET A 168 -10.31 3.65 -0.47
C MET A 168 -10.16 3.81 -1.97
N VAL A 169 -10.93 3.06 -2.71
CA VAL A 169 -11.03 3.12 -4.17
C VAL A 169 -12.39 3.70 -4.53
N VAL A 170 -12.44 4.54 -5.54
CA VAL A 170 -13.67 5.24 -5.91
C VAL A 170 -14.00 5.00 -7.37
N PHE A 171 -15.27 4.71 -7.62
CA PHE A 171 -15.84 4.64 -8.96
C PHE A 171 -16.94 5.69 -9.09
N GLU A 172 -16.93 6.42 -10.20
CA GLU A 172 -18.01 7.32 -10.56
C GLU A 172 -18.53 6.92 -11.95
N ASP A 173 -19.84 6.73 -12.03
CA ASP A 173 -20.53 6.28 -13.26
C ASP A 173 -19.88 5.03 -13.87
N GLY A 174 -19.48 4.08 -12.99
CA GLY A 174 -18.86 2.83 -13.38
C GLY A 174 -17.39 2.92 -13.78
N LYS A 175 -16.77 4.09 -13.66
CA LYS A 175 -15.38 4.33 -14.03
C LYS A 175 -14.53 4.64 -12.81
N PRO A 176 -13.29 4.13 -12.74
CA PRO A 176 -12.38 4.52 -11.66
C PRO A 176 -12.15 6.02 -11.61
N LYS A 177 -12.27 6.61 -10.44
CA LYS A 177 -11.94 8.00 -10.18
C LYS A 177 -10.70 8.08 -9.29
N LYS A 178 -9.54 7.94 -9.90
CA LYS A 178 -8.25 7.82 -9.19
C LYS A 178 -7.91 9.03 -8.34
N SER A 179 -8.36 10.22 -8.74
CA SER A 179 -8.14 11.45 -7.97
C SER A 179 -8.75 11.41 -6.57
N ASP A 180 -9.77 10.57 -6.36
CA ASP A 180 -10.45 10.42 -5.08
C ASP A 180 -9.96 9.23 -4.27
N TYR A 181 -9.04 8.43 -4.80
CA TYR A 181 -8.44 7.31 -4.05
C TYR A 181 -7.67 7.84 -2.84
N ARG A 182 -7.78 7.13 -1.72
CA ARG A 182 -7.08 7.50 -0.49
C ARG A 182 -6.47 6.28 0.18
N LYS A 183 -5.36 6.51 0.87
CA LYS A 183 -4.75 5.53 1.76
C LYS A 183 -4.74 6.08 3.17
N PHE A 184 -5.08 5.23 4.11
CA PHE A 184 -5.17 5.56 5.53
C PHE A 184 -4.16 4.71 6.29
N ARG A 185 -3.16 5.35 6.89
CA ARG A 185 -2.29 4.68 7.85
C ARG A 185 -3.07 4.47 9.13
N ILE A 186 -3.12 3.24 9.61
CA ILE A 186 -3.84 2.91 10.83
C ILE A 186 -3.04 3.42 12.03
N GLN A 187 -3.66 4.22 12.88
CA GLN A 187 -3.01 4.94 13.98
C GLN A 187 -3.39 4.41 15.35
N THR A 188 -4.63 3.94 15.54
CA THR A 188 -5.19 3.61 16.85
C THR A 188 -5.21 2.13 17.17
N VAL A 189 -4.92 1.28 16.18
CA VAL A 189 -4.98 -0.17 16.33
C VAL A 189 -3.57 -0.72 16.46
N VAL A 190 -3.34 -1.52 17.51
CA VAL A 190 -2.08 -2.20 17.73
C VAL A 190 -2.19 -3.63 17.20
N GLY A 191 -1.28 -3.99 16.30
CA GLY A 191 -1.24 -5.32 15.71
C GLY A 191 -2.29 -5.56 14.63
N PRO A 192 -2.33 -6.79 14.06
CA PRO A 192 -3.25 -7.13 12.98
C PRO A 192 -4.68 -7.32 13.52
N ASN A 193 -5.53 -6.33 13.30
CA ASN A 193 -6.96 -6.40 13.60
C ASN A 193 -7.70 -5.68 12.49
N ASP A 194 -8.15 -6.43 11.50
CA ASP A 194 -8.78 -5.89 10.30
C ASP A 194 -10.09 -5.19 10.59
N TYR A 195 -10.90 -5.69 11.52
CA TYR A 195 -12.17 -5.05 11.87
C TYR A 195 -11.96 -3.70 12.56
N ALA A 196 -11.06 -3.64 13.52
CA ALA A 196 -10.74 -2.39 14.21
C ALA A 196 -10.09 -1.38 13.25
N SER A 197 -9.23 -1.85 12.36
CA SER A 197 -8.59 -1.02 11.32
C SER A 197 -9.62 -0.47 10.35
N LEU A 198 -10.55 -1.28 9.91
CA LEU A 198 -11.63 -0.87 9.02
C LEU A 198 -12.54 0.17 9.68
N ARG A 199 -12.85 -0.02 10.95
CA ARG A 199 -13.63 0.96 11.74
C ARG A 199 -12.91 2.31 11.80
N GLU A 200 -11.61 2.31 12.03
CA GLU A 200 -10.80 3.55 12.03
C GLU A 200 -10.86 4.26 10.69
N VAL A 201 -10.66 3.53 9.59
CA VAL A 201 -10.67 4.10 8.23
C VAL A 201 -12.00 4.77 7.92
N LEU A 202 -13.10 4.06 8.13
CA LEU A 202 -14.43 4.57 7.84
C LEU A 202 -14.80 5.75 8.75
N THR A 203 -14.45 5.68 10.02
CA THR A 203 -14.68 6.77 10.96
C THR A 203 -13.93 8.02 10.52
N ARG A 204 -12.66 7.91 10.19
CA ARG A 204 -11.86 9.04 9.70
C ARG A 204 -12.41 9.61 8.40
N ARG A 205 -12.83 8.74 7.48
CA ARG A 205 -13.43 9.15 6.20
C ARG A 205 -14.67 10.02 6.41
N PHE A 206 -15.61 9.56 7.23
CA PHE A 206 -16.86 10.28 7.44
C PHE A 206 -16.73 11.48 8.38
N GLN A 207 -15.78 11.48 9.30
CA GLN A 207 -15.43 12.68 10.08
C GLN A 207 -14.96 13.81 9.17
N ARG A 208 -14.11 13.51 8.19
CA ARG A 208 -13.63 14.51 7.22
C ARG A 208 -14.75 15.03 6.33
N SER A 209 -15.70 14.17 5.98
CA SER A 209 -16.88 14.58 5.22
C SER A 209 -17.71 15.62 5.97
N LEU A 210 -17.91 15.43 7.27
CA LEU A 210 -18.64 16.36 8.12
C LEU A 210 -17.88 17.68 8.33
N ALA A 211 -16.56 17.61 8.46
CA ALA A 211 -15.73 18.80 8.65
C ALA A 211 -15.58 19.65 7.38
N ALA A 212 -15.91 19.10 6.21
CA ALA A 212 -15.79 19.73 4.90
C ALA A 212 -14.40 20.30 4.59
N GLU A 213 -13.35 19.73 5.22
CA GLU A 213 -11.96 20.19 5.11
C GLU A 213 -11.31 19.77 3.78
N ASP A 214 -11.77 18.67 3.21
CA ASP A 214 -11.27 18.15 1.93
C ASP A 214 -12.46 17.95 0.98
N GLY A 215 -12.47 18.68 -0.14
CA GLY A 215 -13.54 18.61 -1.14
C GLY A 215 -13.80 17.18 -1.66
N ASN A 216 -12.80 16.31 -1.65
CA ASN A 216 -12.93 14.92 -2.08
C ASN A 216 -13.71 14.05 -1.09
N PHE A 217 -13.77 14.44 0.17
CA PHE A 217 -14.52 13.74 1.21
C PHE A 217 -15.93 14.28 1.42
N VAL A 218 -16.29 15.38 0.80
CA VAL A 218 -17.64 15.96 0.90
C VAL A 218 -18.67 15.10 0.14
N LYS A 219 -18.25 14.49 -0.96
CA LYS A 219 -19.12 13.62 -1.75
C LYS A 219 -19.36 12.31 -1.05
N LEU A 220 -20.61 12.03 -0.72
CA LEU A 220 -21.01 10.77 -0.13
C LEU A 220 -21.22 9.71 -1.22
N PRO A 221 -20.86 8.45 -0.94
CA PRO A 221 -21.11 7.37 -1.89
C PRO A 221 -22.59 6.95 -1.92
N ASP A 222 -23.03 6.46 -3.06
CA ASP A 222 -24.34 5.82 -3.22
C ASP A 222 -24.30 4.35 -2.79
N LEU A 223 -23.11 3.77 -2.77
CA LEU A 223 -22.87 2.40 -2.37
C LEU A 223 -21.46 2.27 -1.79
N ILE A 224 -21.35 1.53 -0.70
CA ILE A 224 -20.06 1.12 -0.13
C ILE A 224 -19.85 -0.36 -0.38
N LEU A 225 -18.68 -0.71 -0.90
CA LEU A 225 -18.25 -2.09 -1.13
C LEU A 225 -17.11 -2.43 -0.18
N MET A 226 -17.30 -3.53 0.57
CA MET A 226 -16.29 -4.04 1.48
C MET A 226 -15.63 -5.27 0.88
N ASP A 227 -14.31 -5.42 1.09
CA ASP A 227 -13.63 -6.66 0.78
C ASP A 227 -13.83 -7.62 1.95
N GLY A 228 -14.85 -8.45 1.85
CA GLY A 228 -15.24 -9.39 2.88
C GLY A 228 -16.75 -9.53 2.99
N GLY A 229 -17.19 -10.38 3.88
CA GLY A 229 -18.59 -10.72 4.04
C GLY A 229 -19.28 -9.98 5.20
N ARG A 230 -20.06 -10.74 5.95
CA ARG A 230 -20.92 -10.25 7.03
C ARG A 230 -20.21 -9.36 8.04
N GLY A 231 -19.00 -9.76 8.50
CA GLY A 231 -18.29 -9.02 9.54
C GLY A 231 -17.89 -7.62 9.10
N GLN A 232 -17.32 -7.51 7.92
CA GLN A 232 -16.90 -6.23 7.35
C GLN A 232 -18.10 -5.32 7.06
N VAL A 233 -19.15 -5.86 6.49
CA VAL A 233 -20.39 -5.12 6.22
C VAL A 233 -20.99 -4.57 7.52
N ASN A 234 -21.03 -5.38 8.57
CA ASN A 234 -21.57 -4.95 9.86
C ASN A 234 -20.76 -3.78 10.47
N ILE A 235 -19.43 -3.80 10.35
CA ILE A 235 -18.59 -2.69 10.80
C ILE A 235 -18.95 -1.41 10.06
N ALA A 236 -19.09 -1.48 8.75
CA ALA A 236 -19.47 -0.32 7.94
C ALA A 236 -20.85 0.23 8.34
N LEU A 237 -21.81 -0.65 8.53
CA LEU A 237 -23.17 -0.25 8.96
C LEU A 237 -23.16 0.41 10.34
N GLU A 238 -22.39 -0.11 11.29
CA GLU A 238 -22.25 0.49 12.61
C GLU A 238 -21.64 1.90 12.55
N VAL A 239 -20.60 2.09 11.74
CA VAL A 239 -19.98 3.41 11.57
C VAL A 239 -20.96 4.39 10.94
N LEU A 240 -21.66 3.97 9.88
CA LEU A 240 -22.67 4.81 9.24
C LEU A 240 -23.79 5.23 10.21
N GLU A 241 -24.22 4.33 11.06
CA GLU A 241 -25.21 4.63 12.09
C GLU A 241 -24.71 5.71 13.06
N CYS A 242 -23.44 5.65 13.47
CA CYS A 242 -22.83 6.67 14.32
C CYS A 242 -22.85 8.06 13.69
N PHE A 243 -22.79 8.15 12.37
CA PHE A 243 -22.86 9.41 11.62
C PHE A 243 -24.25 9.74 11.10
N ASN A 244 -25.23 8.92 11.45
CA ASN A 244 -26.62 9.08 11.01
C ASN A 244 -26.75 9.11 9.48
N LEU A 245 -25.95 8.26 8.81
CA LEU A 245 -25.95 8.12 7.36
C LEU A 245 -26.60 6.80 6.94
N GLN A 246 -27.45 6.87 5.91
CA GLN A 246 -28.10 5.71 5.33
C GLN A 246 -27.53 5.46 3.93
N ILE A 247 -26.47 4.70 3.87
CA ILE A 247 -25.80 4.33 2.62
C ILE A 247 -25.82 2.81 2.51
N PRO A 248 -26.26 2.25 1.39
CA PRO A 248 -26.20 0.80 1.18
C PRO A 248 -24.75 0.29 1.26
N VAL A 249 -24.55 -0.85 1.93
CA VAL A 249 -23.26 -1.49 2.06
C VAL A 249 -23.38 -2.93 1.59
N CYS A 250 -22.47 -3.35 0.72
CA CYS A 250 -22.34 -4.75 0.34
C CYS A 250 -20.90 -5.22 0.55
N GLY A 251 -20.71 -6.52 0.64
CA GLY A 251 -19.41 -7.14 0.80
C GLY A 251 -19.13 -8.14 -0.30
N MET A 252 -17.89 -8.18 -0.79
CA MET A 252 -17.45 -9.22 -1.71
C MET A 252 -17.04 -10.45 -0.92
N VAL A 253 -17.70 -11.56 -1.14
CA VAL A 253 -17.38 -12.85 -0.51
C VAL A 253 -16.48 -13.63 -1.47
N LYS A 254 -15.34 -14.08 -0.97
CA LYS A 254 -14.36 -14.83 -1.76
C LYS A 254 -14.40 -16.31 -1.43
N ASP A 255 -14.09 -17.14 -2.42
CA ASP A 255 -13.93 -18.58 -2.25
C ASP A 255 -12.52 -18.90 -1.71
N ASP A 256 -12.23 -20.20 -1.51
CA ASP A 256 -10.94 -20.68 -1.00
C ASP A 256 -9.76 -20.34 -1.93
N ARG A 257 -10.01 -19.97 -3.17
CA ARG A 257 -9.00 -19.56 -4.15
C ARG A 257 -8.91 -18.04 -4.31
N HIS A 258 -9.49 -17.28 -3.36
CA HIS A 258 -9.52 -15.82 -3.37
C HIS A 258 -10.25 -15.20 -4.59
N ARG A 259 -11.16 -15.96 -5.21
CA ARG A 259 -12.04 -15.45 -6.27
C ARG A 259 -13.37 -15.04 -5.68
N THR A 260 -13.99 -13.99 -6.22
CA THR A 260 -15.29 -13.53 -5.76
C THR A 260 -16.35 -14.61 -6.04
N ARG A 261 -16.96 -15.12 -4.97
CA ARG A 261 -18.01 -16.14 -5.00
C ARG A 261 -19.40 -15.51 -5.02
N GLY A 262 -19.55 -14.42 -4.31
CA GLY A 262 -20.84 -13.77 -4.14
C GLY A 262 -20.72 -12.42 -3.49
N VAL A 263 -21.87 -11.82 -3.24
CA VAL A 263 -21.98 -10.51 -2.58
C VAL A 263 -22.86 -10.67 -1.36
N TRP A 264 -22.40 -10.18 -0.21
CA TRP A 264 -23.19 -10.10 1.01
C TRP A 264 -23.98 -8.78 1.00
N PHE A 265 -25.30 -8.89 1.05
CA PHE A 265 -26.19 -7.74 1.05
C PHE A 265 -27.49 -8.04 1.79
N VAL A 266 -27.89 -7.15 2.68
CA VAL A 266 -29.13 -7.25 3.48
C VAL A 266 -29.27 -8.62 4.17
N GLY A 267 -28.20 -9.03 4.86
CA GLY A 267 -28.19 -10.22 5.71
C GLY A 267 -28.10 -11.56 4.97
N ARG A 268 -27.81 -11.57 3.68
CA ARG A 268 -27.66 -12.81 2.90
C ARG A 268 -26.58 -12.71 1.85
N GLU A 269 -26.06 -13.84 1.44
CA GLU A 269 -25.12 -13.97 0.34
C GLU A 269 -25.86 -14.16 -0.97
N LEU A 270 -25.54 -13.33 -1.96
CA LEU A 270 -26.06 -13.43 -3.32
C LEU A 270 -24.95 -14.01 -4.22
N PRO A 271 -25.13 -15.19 -4.81
CA PRO A 271 -24.10 -15.78 -5.63
C PRO A 271 -23.93 -15.03 -6.95
N ILE A 272 -22.67 -14.90 -7.38
CA ILE A 272 -22.35 -14.34 -8.69
C ILE A 272 -22.38 -15.48 -9.69
N SER A 273 -23.17 -15.32 -10.76
CA SER A 273 -23.20 -16.27 -11.87
C SER A 273 -21.92 -16.12 -12.70
N GLU A 274 -21.33 -17.26 -13.08
CA GLU A 274 -20.15 -17.30 -13.94
C GLU A 274 -20.41 -16.67 -15.32
#